data_2b32b59415bef3be48369bd23b0481a3
#
_entry.id   2b32b59415bef3be48369bd23b0481a3
#
_cell.length_a   1.000
_cell.length_b   1.000
_cell.length_c   1.000
_cell.angle_alpha   90.00
_cell.angle_beta   90.00
_cell.angle_gamma   90.00
#
_symmetry.space_group_name_H-M   'P 1'
#
loop_
_entity.id
_entity.type
_entity.pdbx_description
1 polymer ?
#
loop_
_entity_poly.entity_id
_entity_poly.type
_entity_poly.pdbx_seq_one_letter_code
_entity_poly.pdbx_strand_id
1 'polypeptide(L)'
;MKKVFAVLLLVSLSLCGCRIKDERELVIDVPQMRTEQDVAKVRSSLLSLRGVHLKTAVFDARSHKVTVRFDSMVVAYKNIEIAIAEAGYDANEIDAVK
;
A
#
# COMPACT_ATOMS: atom_id res chain seq x y z
N MET A 1 -18.17 -42.40 3.10
CA MET A 1 -17.34 -42.06 4.23
C MET A 1 -16.04 -41.45 3.84
N LYS A 2 -15.34 -42.04 2.90
CA LYS A 2 -14.06 -41.44 2.45
C LYS A 2 -14.21 -40.06 1.88
N LYS A 3 -15.31 -39.77 1.20
CA LYS A 3 -15.59 -38.47 0.63
C LYS A 3 -15.80 -37.40 1.69
N VAL A 4 -16.45 -37.76 2.77
CA VAL A 4 -16.67 -36.83 3.89
C VAL A 4 -15.37 -36.48 4.55
N PHE A 5 -14.45 -37.42 4.64
CA PHE A 5 -13.15 -37.23 5.20
C PHE A 5 -12.32 -36.21 4.39
N ALA A 6 -12.40 -36.35 3.06
CA ALA A 6 -11.69 -35.44 2.17
C ALA A 6 -12.21 -34.01 2.28
N VAL A 7 -13.52 -33.88 2.41
CA VAL A 7 -14.13 -32.55 2.57
C VAL A 7 -13.72 -31.89 3.87
N LEU A 8 -13.68 -32.66 4.94
CA LEU A 8 -13.23 -32.13 6.23
C LEU A 8 -11.78 -31.65 6.17
N LEU A 9 -10.95 -32.40 5.48
CA LEU A 9 -9.54 -32.03 5.33
C LEU A 9 -9.39 -30.72 4.57
N LEU A 10 -10.17 -30.53 3.51
CA LEU A 10 -10.15 -29.30 2.74
C LEU A 10 -10.57 -28.10 3.57
N VAL A 11 -11.59 -28.25 4.40
CA VAL A 11 -12.07 -27.20 5.27
C VAL A 11 -10.97 -26.82 6.28
N SER A 12 -10.30 -27.81 6.82
CA SER A 12 -9.18 -27.56 7.75
C SER A 12 -8.09 -26.75 7.09
N LEU A 13 -7.74 -27.09 5.87
CA LEU A 13 -6.70 -26.37 5.13
C LEU A 13 -7.11 -24.92 4.87
N SER A 14 -8.38 -24.69 4.57
CA SER A 14 -8.90 -23.35 4.38
C SER A 14 -8.80 -22.52 5.64
N LEU A 15 -9.07 -23.11 6.79
CA LEU A 15 -8.97 -22.44 8.06
C LEU A 15 -7.52 -22.15 8.44
N CYS A 16 -6.62 -23.08 8.14
CA CYS A 16 -5.20 -22.87 8.36
C CYS A 16 -4.63 -21.78 7.48
N GLY A 17 -5.26 -21.52 6.34
CA GLY A 17 -4.89 -20.42 5.46
C GLY A 17 -5.35 -19.08 5.94
N CYS A 18 -5.90 -18.98 7.12
CA CYS A 18 -6.32 -17.74 7.73
C CYS A 18 -5.13 -16.81 7.82
N ARG A 19 -5.29 -15.69 7.17
CA ARG A 19 -4.22 -14.88 6.89
C ARG A 19 -3.90 -13.93 7.93
N ILE A 20 -2.61 -13.73 7.97
CA ILE A 20 -1.98 -12.74 8.75
C ILE A 20 -1.73 -11.48 7.93
N LYS A 21 -2.37 -11.40 6.77
CA LYS A 21 -2.29 -10.22 5.90
C LYS A 21 -3.62 -9.50 5.88
N ASP A 22 -3.55 -8.17 5.86
CA ASP A 22 -4.74 -7.34 5.71
C ASP A 22 -4.45 -6.33 4.59
N GLU A 23 -4.69 -6.75 3.35
CA GLU A 23 -4.44 -5.93 2.18
C GLU A 23 -5.46 -4.83 2.05
N ARG A 24 -4.99 -3.59 1.96
CA ARG A 24 -5.84 -2.42 1.79
C ARG A 24 -5.34 -1.56 0.66
N GLU A 25 -6.24 -0.78 0.10
CA GLU A 25 -5.91 0.19 -0.94
C GLU A 25 -5.97 1.58 -0.35
N LEU A 26 -4.97 2.39 -0.66
CA LEU A 26 -4.90 3.78 -0.21
C LEU A 26 -4.74 4.68 -1.43
N VAL A 27 -5.59 5.69 -1.51
CA VAL A 27 -5.45 6.74 -2.52
C VAL A 27 -4.93 7.98 -1.81
N ILE A 28 -3.79 8.48 -2.26
CA ILE A 28 -3.13 9.63 -1.65
C ILE A 28 -3.13 10.79 -2.62
N ASP A 29 -3.62 11.92 -2.16
CA ASP A 29 -3.61 13.15 -2.93
C ASP A 29 -2.26 13.85 -2.69
N VAL A 30 -1.48 14.03 -3.75
CA VAL A 30 -0.14 14.62 -3.71
C VAL A 30 -0.10 15.81 -4.68
N PRO A 31 -0.59 16.98 -4.26
CA PRO A 31 -0.79 18.11 -5.19
C PRO A 31 0.46 18.60 -5.91
N GLN A 32 1.63 18.43 -5.30
CA GLN A 32 2.88 18.89 -5.91
C GLN A 32 3.48 17.90 -6.89
N MET A 33 2.91 16.68 -6.98
CA MET A 33 3.41 15.65 -7.89
C MET A 33 2.89 15.94 -9.30
N ARG A 34 3.71 16.57 -10.14
CA ARG A 34 3.31 17.04 -11.46
C ARG A 34 4.16 16.52 -12.60
N THR A 35 5.38 16.08 -12.32
CA THR A 35 6.33 15.64 -13.33
C THR A 35 6.75 14.19 -13.09
N GLU A 36 7.41 13.60 -14.08
CA GLU A 36 7.99 12.28 -13.95
C GLU A 36 9.03 12.23 -12.84
N GLN A 37 9.76 13.32 -12.65
CA GLN A 37 10.75 13.41 -11.57
C GLN A 37 10.06 13.39 -10.22
N ASP A 38 8.93 14.07 -10.09
CA ASP A 38 8.14 14.04 -8.86
C ASP A 38 7.64 12.63 -8.57
N VAL A 39 7.14 11.96 -9.59
CA VAL A 39 6.70 10.57 -9.46
C VAL A 39 7.85 9.69 -8.96
N ALA A 40 9.04 9.85 -9.54
CA ALA A 40 10.21 9.09 -9.13
C ALA A 40 10.58 9.34 -7.67
N LYS A 41 10.50 10.58 -7.22
CA LYS A 41 10.80 10.93 -5.82
C LYS A 41 9.78 10.35 -4.86
N VAL A 42 8.50 10.45 -5.20
CA VAL A 42 7.43 9.89 -4.37
C VAL A 42 7.57 8.37 -4.30
N ARG A 43 7.80 7.73 -5.43
CA ARG A 43 8.02 6.28 -5.45
C ARG A 43 9.22 5.88 -4.58
N SER A 44 10.33 6.62 -4.70
CA SER A 44 11.54 6.35 -3.91
C SER A 44 11.28 6.46 -2.42
N SER A 45 10.44 7.40 -2.01
CA SER A 45 10.12 7.60 -0.60
C SER A 45 9.42 6.37 0.00
N LEU A 46 8.79 5.56 -0.82
CA LEU A 46 8.04 4.39 -0.37
C LEU A 46 8.86 3.10 -0.45
N LEU A 47 10.03 3.11 -1.08
CA LEU A 47 10.84 1.92 -1.27
C LEU A 47 11.29 1.28 0.04
N SER A 48 11.54 2.08 1.05
CA SER A 48 12.02 1.61 2.34
C SER A 48 10.90 1.06 3.24
N LEU A 49 9.64 1.25 2.84
CA LEU A 49 8.51 0.82 3.65
C LEU A 49 8.15 -0.63 3.35
N ARG A 50 8.22 -1.46 4.38
CA ARG A 50 7.79 -2.85 4.26
C ARG A 50 6.26 -2.88 4.25
N GLY A 51 5.70 -3.78 3.46
CA GLY A 51 4.26 -3.96 3.38
C GLY A 51 3.58 -3.12 2.30
N VAL A 52 4.31 -2.25 1.63
CA VAL A 52 3.79 -1.45 0.51
C VAL A 52 4.12 -2.16 -0.80
N HIS A 53 3.09 -2.38 -1.64
CA HIS A 53 3.24 -3.08 -2.90
C HIS A 53 3.42 -2.10 -4.05
N LEU A 54 4.67 -1.77 -4.34
CA LEU A 54 4.97 -0.77 -5.38
C LEU A 54 4.79 -1.29 -6.80
N LYS A 55 4.83 -2.60 -6.99
CA LYS A 55 4.66 -3.19 -8.33
C LYS A 55 3.29 -2.92 -8.92
N THR A 56 2.27 -2.83 -8.06
CA THR A 56 0.89 -2.57 -8.48
C THR A 56 0.46 -1.13 -8.22
N ALA A 57 1.36 -0.30 -7.71
CA ALA A 57 1.05 1.08 -7.41
C ALA A 57 0.87 1.89 -8.69
N VAL A 58 -0.07 2.82 -8.66
CA VAL A 58 -0.34 3.73 -9.77
C VAL A 58 -0.01 5.14 -9.33
N PHE A 59 0.89 5.79 -10.06
CA PHE A 59 1.28 7.17 -9.81
C PHE A 59 0.79 8.02 -10.96
N ASP A 60 -0.23 8.82 -10.72
CA ASP A 60 -0.85 9.66 -11.76
C ASP A 60 -0.52 11.12 -11.52
N ALA A 61 0.42 11.64 -12.32
CA ALA A 61 0.84 13.03 -12.21
C ALA A 61 -0.25 14.00 -12.70
N ARG A 62 -1.16 13.55 -13.53
CA ARG A 62 -2.24 14.42 -14.04
C ARG A 62 -3.27 14.72 -12.98
N SER A 63 -3.69 13.69 -12.25
CA SER A 63 -4.66 13.85 -11.17
C SER A 63 -3.99 14.10 -9.83
N HIS A 64 -2.66 14.06 -9.77
CA HIS A 64 -1.87 14.24 -8.55
C HIS A 64 -2.21 13.22 -7.47
N LYS A 65 -2.45 11.97 -7.90
CA LYS A 65 -2.86 10.91 -6.98
C LYS A 65 -1.94 9.71 -7.08
N VAL A 66 -1.76 9.08 -5.94
CA VAL A 66 -1.02 7.82 -5.82
C VAL A 66 -1.98 6.79 -5.26
N THR A 67 -2.12 5.68 -5.96
CA THR A 67 -2.93 4.55 -5.48
C THR A 67 -1.98 3.40 -5.18
N VAL A 68 -1.93 2.99 -3.91
CA VAL A 68 -1.07 1.90 -3.49
C VAL A 68 -1.87 0.88 -2.70
N ARG A 69 -1.43 -0.36 -2.78
CA ARG A 69 -1.93 -1.41 -1.92
C ARG A 69 -0.89 -1.68 -0.85
N PHE A 70 -1.33 -1.96 0.35
CA PHE A 70 -0.43 -2.21 1.46
C PHE A 70 -1.04 -3.20 2.43
N ASP A 71 -0.16 -3.84 3.22
CA ASP A 71 -0.58 -4.75 4.27
C ASP A 71 -0.66 -3.98 5.58
N SER A 72 -1.88 -3.74 6.06
CA SER A 72 -2.09 -2.95 7.26
C SER A 72 -1.58 -3.63 8.53
N MET A 73 -1.25 -4.91 8.45
CA MET A 73 -0.62 -5.62 9.57
C MET A 73 0.87 -5.31 9.66
N VAL A 74 1.45 -4.76 8.61
CA VAL A 74 2.89 -4.45 8.54
C VAL A 74 3.15 -2.95 8.63
N VAL A 75 2.32 -2.15 7.95
CA VAL A 75 2.52 -0.71 7.87
C VAL A 75 1.17 0.00 7.99
N ALA A 76 1.14 1.11 8.72
CA ALA A 76 -0.06 1.93 8.83
C ALA A 76 -0.12 2.92 7.66
N TYR A 77 -1.33 3.24 7.22
CA TYR A 77 -1.49 4.19 6.11
C TYR A 77 -0.86 5.56 6.44
N LYS A 78 -0.87 5.97 7.69
CA LYS A 78 -0.24 7.21 8.12
C LYS A 78 1.26 7.21 7.86
N ASN A 79 1.92 6.07 8.03
CA ASN A 79 3.35 5.96 7.76
C ASN A 79 3.65 6.14 6.28
N ILE A 80 2.75 5.69 5.41
CA ILE A 80 2.89 5.90 3.96
C ILE A 80 2.79 7.39 3.65
N GLU A 81 1.80 8.06 4.21
CA GLU A 81 1.63 9.50 4.02
C GLU A 81 2.82 10.29 4.57
N ILE A 82 3.31 9.91 5.74
CA ILE A 82 4.47 10.56 6.36
C ILE A 82 5.72 10.40 5.49
N ALA A 83 5.92 9.22 4.90
CA ALA A 83 7.08 8.98 4.03
C ALA A 83 7.06 9.93 2.82
N ILE A 84 5.89 10.14 2.25
CA ILE A 84 5.74 11.08 1.13
C ILE A 84 5.99 12.51 1.60
N ALA A 85 5.49 12.86 2.79
CA ALA A 85 5.70 14.19 3.36
C ALA A 85 7.19 14.46 3.62
N GLU A 86 7.92 13.46 4.08
CA GLU A 86 9.35 13.56 4.32
C GLU A 86 10.13 13.77 3.02
N ALA A 87 9.59 13.35 1.89
CA ALA A 87 10.20 13.58 0.58
C ALA A 87 9.94 15.00 0.06
N GLY A 88 9.14 15.79 0.78
CA GLY A 88 8.86 17.17 0.42
C GLY A 88 7.54 17.38 -0.31
N TYR A 89 6.60 16.45 -0.20
CA TYR A 89 5.29 16.52 -0.87
C TYR A 89 4.18 16.41 0.15
N ASP A 90 3.14 17.23 0.00
CA ASP A 90 1.94 17.06 0.80
C ASP A 90 1.30 15.72 0.46
N ALA A 91 0.81 15.02 1.46
CA ALA A 91 0.17 13.72 1.28
C ALA A 91 -1.15 13.74 2.05
N ASN A 92 -2.24 13.92 1.34
CA ASN A 92 -3.58 14.11 1.91
C ASN A 92 -3.58 15.28 2.89
N GLU A 93 -3.81 15.00 4.17
CA GLU A 93 -3.84 16.03 5.21
C GLU A 93 -2.48 16.31 5.84
N ILE A 94 -1.46 15.56 5.45
CA ILE A 94 -0.11 15.73 6.03
C ILE A 94 0.69 16.66 5.13
N ASP A 95 1.15 17.76 5.70
CA ASP A 95 1.94 18.73 4.97
C ASP A 95 3.36 18.25 4.75
N ALA A 96 3.95 18.69 3.64
CA ALA A 96 5.33 18.38 3.31
C ALA A 96 6.27 18.85 4.40
N VAL A 97 7.29 18.04 4.68
CA VAL A 97 8.35 18.41 5.61
C VAL A 97 9.33 19.32 4.87
N LYS A 98 9.58 20.46 5.42
CA LYS A 98 10.49 21.46 4.82
C LYS A 98 11.84 21.52 5.49
#